data_c455a87cae2ea7cd475139236c46edd9
#
_entry.id   c455a87cae2ea7cd475139236c46edd9
#
_cell.length_a   1.000
_cell.length_b   1.000
_cell.length_c   1.000
_cell.angle_alpha   90.00
_cell.angle_beta   90.00
_cell.angle_gamma   90.00
#
_symmetry.space_group_name_H-M   'P 1'
#
loop_
_entity.id
_entity.type
_entity.pdbx_description
1 polymer ?
#
loop_
_entity_poly.entity_id
_entity_poly.type
_entity_poly.pdbx_seq_one_letter_code
_entity_poly.pdbx_strand_id
1 'polypeptide(L)' 'MKTVLVTGANGQLGSSIHARISQYPGYNFLFTDIDTLDICDKEAVRKYVLENDVQYVMH' A
#
# COMPACT_ATOMS: atom_id res chain seq x y z
N MET A 1 13.79 7.32 -0.64
CA MET A 1 12.43 7.24 -0.03
C MET A 1 11.93 5.83 -0.13
N LYS A 2 11.38 5.29 0.94
CA LYS A 2 10.86 3.92 0.93
C LYS A 2 9.38 3.93 0.59
N THR A 3 8.97 2.99 -0.23
CA THR A 3 7.58 2.87 -0.67
C THR A 3 6.87 1.77 0.10
N VAL A 4 5.72 2.11 0.67
CA VAL A 4 4.89 1.20 1.46
C VAL A 4 3.56 1.03 0.75
N LEU A 5 3.20 -0.21 0.45
CA LEU A 5 1.89 -0.53 -0.12
C LEU A 5 0.93 -0.84 1.01
N VAL A 6 -0.18 -0.12 1.07
CA VAL A 6 -1.24 -0.37 2.04
C VAL A 6 -2.44 -0.95 1.30
N THR A 7 -2.75 -2.20 1.58
CA THR A 7 -3.93 -2.85 1.01
C THR A 7 -5.14 -2.58 1.89
N GLY A 8 -6.34 -2.70 1.33
CA GLY A 8 -7.55 -2.43 2.10
C GLY A 8 -7.67 -0.97 2.53
N ALA A 9 -7.34 -0.05 1.62
CA ALA A 9 -7.28 1.38 1.92
C ALA A 9 -8.59 1.95 2.47
N ASN A 10 -9.71 1.33 2.14
CA ASN A 10 -11.03 1.76 2.62
C ASN A 10 -11.38 1.18 3.99
N GLY A 11 -10.51 0.34 4.56
CA GLY A 11 -10.72 -0.23 5.89
C GLY A 11 -10.13 0.64 6.99
N GLN A 12 -10.23 0.14 8.22
CA GLN A 12 -9.71 0.86 9.39
C GLN A 12 -8.21 1.07 9.33
N LEU A 13 -7.47 0.06 8.88
CA LEU A 13 -6.02 0.15 8.79
C LEU A 13 -5.61 1.25 7.82
N GLY A 14 -6.21 1.26 6.63
CA GLY A 14 -5.92 2.28 5.63
C GLY A 14 -6.22 3.68 6.13
N SER A 15 -7.37 3.85 6.79
CA SER A 15 -7.77 5.14 7.35
C SER A 15 -6.80 5.62 8.43
N SER A 16 -6.38 4.71 9.33
CA SER A 16 -5.45 5.05 10.39
C SER A 16 -4.09 5.47 9.84
N ILE A 17 -3.60 4.75 8.85
CA ILE A 17 -2.31 5.07 8.23
C ILE A 17 -2.41 6.38 7.47
N HIS A 18 -3.48 6.59 6.74
CA HIS A 18 -3.68 7.83 5.98
C HIS A 18 -3.65 9.05 6.89
N ALA A 19 -4.25 8.94 8.07
CA ALA A 19 -4.26 10.03 9.03
C ALA A 19 -2.88 10.30 9.62
N ARG A 20 -1.96 9.35 9.52
CA ARG A 20 -0.64 9.43 10.14
C ARG A 20 0.51 9.59 9.15
N ILE A 21 0.25 9.69 7.86
CA ILE A 21 1.33 9.74 6.88
C ILE A 21 2.24 10.95 7.06
N SER A 22 1.72 12.04 7.58
CA SER A 22 2.53 13.22 7.86
C SER A 22 3.58 12.99 8.96
N GLN A 23 3.42 11.93 9.75
CA GLN A 23 4.38 11.57 10.79
C GLN A 23 5.53 10.73 10.24
N TYR A 24 5.46 10.33 8.97
CA TYR A 24 6.46 9.48 8.33
C TYR A 24 6.93 10.09 7.02
N PRO A 25 7.61 11.25 7.07
CA PRO A 25 7.95 12.00 5.85
C PRO A 25 8.95 11.30 4.95
N GLY A 26 9.68 10.29 5.47
CA GLY A 26 10.62 9.51 4.69
C GLY A 26 10.01 8.35 3.92
N TYR A 27 8.67 8.20 3.96
CA TYR A 27 7.97 7.09 3.33
C TYR A 27 6.97 7.58 2.30
N ASN A 28 6.87 6.81 1.21
CA ASN A 28 5.86 7.04 0.20
C ASN A 28 4.80 5.94 0.35
N PHE A 29 3.56 6.33 0.66
CA PHE A 29 2.47 5.37 0.88
C PHE A 29 1.60 5.26 -0.36
N LEU A 30 1.39 4.03 -0.82
CA LEU A 30 0.48 3.71 -1.91
C LEU A 30 -0.74 3.00 -1.32
N PHE A 31 -1.91 3.59 -1.49
CA PHE A 31 -3.15 3.05 -0.95
C PHE A 31 -3.93 2.35 -2.05
N THR A 32 -4.24 1.08 -1.81
CA THR A 32 -5.04 0.28 -2.76
C THR A 32 -6.17 -0.41 -2.04
N ASP A 33 -7.21 -0.74 -2.79
CA ASP A 33 -8.30 -1.58 -2.32
C ASP A 33 -8.49 -2.74 -3.30
N ILE A 34 -9.53 -3.55 -3.09
CA ILE A 34 -9.76 -4.73 -3.91
C ILE A 34 -10.08 -4.37 -5.37
N ASP A 35 -10.67 -3.20 -5.60
CA ASP A 35 -10.96 -2.73 -6.95
C ASP A 35 -9.70 -2.30 -7.70
N THR A 36 -8.72 -1.80 -6.97
CA THR A 36 -7.44 -1.36 -7.52
C THR A 36 -6.46 -2.52 -7.63
N LEU A 37 -6.39 -3.33 -6.59
CA LEU A 37 -5.44 -4.45 -6.52
C LEU A 37 -6.05 -5.57 -5.68
N ASP A 38 -6.35 -6.69 -6.34
CA ASP A 38 -6.85 -7.88 -5.65
C ASP A 38 -5.68 -8.62 -5.03
N ILE A 39 -5.60 -8.61 -3.70
CA ILE A 39 -4.51 -9.26 -2.97
C ILE A 39 -4.55 -10.79 -3.09
N CYS A 40 -5.66 -11.35 -3.55
CA CYS A 40 -5.75 -12.78 -3.81
C CYS A 40 -5.12 -13.16 -5.16
N ASP A 41 -4.86 -12.19 -6.01
CA ASP A 41 -4.18 -12.38 -7.29
C ASP A 41 -2.68 -12.14 -7.10
N LYS A 42 -1.94 -13.21 -6.87
CA LYS A 42 -0.51 -13.12 -6.58
C LYS A 42 0.30 -12.50 -7.71
N GLU A 43 -0.09 -12.77 -8.95
CA GLU A 43 0.60 -12.20 -10.10
C GLU A 43 0.41 -10.68 -10.16
N ALA A 44 -0.80 -10.22 -9.90
CA ALA A 44 -1.09 -8.78 -9.90
C ALA A 44 -0.33 -8.07 -8.77
N VAL A 45 -0.29 -8.66 -7.59
CA VAL A 45 0.44 -8.09 -6.45
C VAL A 45 1.93 -8.03 -6.76
N ARG A 46 2.49 -9.11 -7.29
CA ARG A 46 3.91 -9.16 -7.63
C ARG A 46 4.27 -8.09 -8.65
N LYS A 47 3.46 -7.97 -9.68
CA LYS A 47 3.68 -6.98 -10.73
C LYS A 47 3.62 -5.56 -10.16
N TYR A 48 2.62 -5.30 -9.31
CA TYR A 48 2.45 -4.00 -8.68
C TYR A 48 3.66 -3.63 -7.81
N VAL A 49 4.13 -4.58 -7.02
CA VAL A 49 5.30 -4.38 -6.16
C VAL A 49 6.54 -4.05 -6.98
N LEU A 50 6.76 -4.78 -8.07
CA LEU A 50 7.92 -4.57 -8.93
C LEU A 50 7.84 -3.25 -9.69
N GLU A 51 6.67 -2.89 -10.20
CA GLU A 51 6.50 -1.67 -10.98
C GLU A 51 6.64 -0.41 -10.14
N ASN A 52 6.27 -0.48 -8.86
CA ASN A 52 6.27 0.66 -7.97
C ASN A 52 7.41 0.64 -6.95
N ASP A 53 8.33 -0.30 -7.07
CA ASP A 53 9.50 -0.44 -6.20
C ASP A 53 9.11 -0.44 -4.72
N VAL A 54 8.12 -1.26 -4.38
CA VAL A 54 7.57 -1.35 -3.04
C VAL A 54 8.51 -2.13 -2.13
N GLN A 55 8.89 -1.58 -0.97
CA GLN A 55 9.73 -2.23 0.01
C GLN A 55 8.93 -2.92 1.12
N TYR A 56 7.76 -2.38 1.44
CA TYR A 56 6.93 -2.90 2.53
C TYR A 56 5.48 -3.02 2.09
N VAL A 57 4.80 -4.06 2.57
CA VAL A 57 3.38 -4.25 2.34
C VAL A 57 2.68 -4.33 3.69
N MET A 58 1.67 -3.48 3.89
CA MET A 58 0.82 -3.51 5.08
C MET A 58 -0.56 -4.03 4.68
N HIS A 59 -0.97 -5.06 5.38
CA HIS A 59 -2.21 -5.75 5.05
C HIS A 59 -3.08 -5.95 6.29
#